data_4ba14e171ab989364e0664467d001607
#
_entry.id   4ba14e171ab989364e0664467d001607
#
_cell.length_a   1.000
_cell.length_b   1.000
_cell.length_c   1.000
_cell.angle_alpha   90.00
_cell.angle_beta   90.00
_cell.angle_gamma   90.00
#
_symmetry.space_group_name_H-M   'P 1'
#
loop_
_entity.id
_entity.type
_entity.pdbx_description
1 polymer ?
#
loop_
_entity_poly.entity_id
_entity_poly.type
_entity_poly.pdbx_seq_one_letter_code
_entity_poly.pdbx_strand_id
1 'polypeptide(L)'
;MHCWDINYYLDRSILSDLPDKLSQILQSRNFVSQSGKKVSFCGLIVTESVQAVFLPRSTQLSGDTLRATASLFKAFRRYDKELAPLIRNNEQVAELFGSKRISLLYSLLEDYRTYGIYSQRNIHKRVNSGKPDWSRTISKFQPYISNGYPVYCDYVGVKKRVSVDSEISKIHAFLISLIDTNFGTIFFGEKSYSEDGLSKPSFISEGFFRAIINKELRSVYSDRDVRLMKLLLKVLSVGVLDESLEFAIGTRSFHTVWEHMLKMVIEGAIELNDKLPFPIYEDSNGKLYPAKRNSQKTDIVLENRSKNRYTIVDAKYYDATSQSSSPRWHDLVKQFFYEKAISVVYPESTVKNYFIFPGEKQVFAKAFMANRMDYSPVSDYAEIECIYVNPSDVTRAYSKGLKLEPLSEKLNS
;
A
#
# COMPACT_ATOMS: atom_id res chain seq x y z
N MET A 1 -14.63 4.97 -24.69
CA MET A 1 -13.93 4.96 -23.38
C MET A 1 -13.26 6.32 -23.23
N HIS A 2 -13.77 7.17 -22.35
CA HIS A 2 -13.18 8.49 -22.12
C HIS A 2 -11.94 8.32 -21.24
N CYS A 3 -10.79 8.81 -21.71
CA CYS A 3 -9.63 9.02 -20.86
C CYS A 3 -10.01 10.18 -19.93
N TRP A 4 -10.33 9.88 -18.67
CA TRP A 4 -10.68 10.90 -17.69
C TRP A 4 -9.41 11.66 -17.28
N ASP A 5 -9.48 12.98 -17.30
CA ASP A 5 -8.44 13.81 -16.71
C ASP A 5 -8.48 13.63 -15.18
N ILE A 6 -7.37 13.15 -14.62
CA ILE A 6 -7.23 12.95 -13.17
C ILE A 6 -7.01 14.31 -12.52
N ASN A 7 -7.88 14.68 -11.62
CA ASN A 7 -7.72 15.87 -10.78
C ASN A 7 -6.96 15.53 -9.50
N TYR A 8 -5.98 16.37 -9.15
CA TYR A 8 -5.14 16.17 -7.97
C TYR A 8 -5.46 17.20 -6.89
N TYR A 9 -5.66 16.70 -5.69
CA TYR A 9 -5.94 17.48 -4.49
C TYR A 9 -5.09 17.00 -3.33
N LEU A 10 -5.12 17.74 -2.22
CA LEU A 10 -4.42 17.33 -0.98
C LEU A 10 -5.42 16.88 0.08
N ASP A 11 -5.03 15.91 0.89
CA ASP A 11 -5.70 15.66 2.16
C ASP A 11 -5.68 16.94 3.02
N ARG A 12 -6.77 17.21 3.73
CA ARG A 12 -6.99 18.44 4.53
C ARG A 12 -7.19 19.72 3.72
N SER A 13 -7.38 19.68 2.40
CA SER A 13 -7.88 20.82 1.62
C SER A 13 -9.23 21.30 2.16
N ILE A 14 -9.51 22.58 1.96
CA ILE A 14 -10.79 23.18 2.35
C ILE A 14 -11.85 22.67 1.36
N LEU A 15 -12.98 22.21 1.89
CA LEU A 15 -14.03 21.58 1.08
C LEU A 15 -14.69 22.57 0.09
N SER A 16 -14.83 23.85 0.49
CA SER A 16 -15.40 24.90 -0.36
C SER A 16 -14.54 25.25 -1.59
N ASP A 17 -13.26 24.87 -1.59
CA ASP A 17 -12.33 25.14 -2.68
C ASP A 17 -12.39 24.03 -3.76
N LEU A 18 -13.18 22.99 -3.53
CA LEU A 18 -13.35 21.87 -4.44
C LEU A 18 -14.63 22.02 -5.28
N PRO A 19 -14.69 21.38 -6.47
CA PRO A 19 -15.92 21.33 -7.26
C PRO A 19 -17.11 20.77 -6.47
N ASP A 20 -18.28 21.35 -6.63
CA ASP A 20 -19.50 21.01 -5.87
C ASP A 20 -19.82 19.51 -5.91
N LYS A 21 -19.74 18.88 -7.08
CA LYS A 21 -19.98 17.44 -7.23
C LYS A 21 -19.02 16.62 -6.39
N LEU A 22 -17.74 16.97 -6.39
CA LEU A 22 -16.72 16.27 -5.60
C LEU A 22 -16.94 16.47 -4.11
N SER A 23 -17.30 17.68 -3.70
CA SER A 23 -17.61 18.02 -2.30
C SER A 23 -18.82 17.23 -1.80
N GLN A 24 -19.87 17.06 -2.60
CA GLN A 24 -21.04 16.22 -2.27
C GLN A 24 -20.65 14.74 -2.11
N ILE A 25 -19.82 14.20 -3.01
CA ILE A 25 -19.32 12.81 -2.93
C ILE A 25 -18.51 12.61 -1.65
N LEU A 26 -17.62 13.55 -1.30
CA LEU A 26 -16.83 13.48 -0.07
C LEU A 26 -17.71 13.49 1.18
N GLN A 27 -18.74 14.33 1.20
CA GLN A 27 -19.70 14.41 2.31
C GLN A 27 -20.54 13.12 2.43
N SER A 28 -21.09 12.63 1.33
CA SER A 28 -21.94 11.42 1.33
C SER A 28 -21.17 10.17 1.78
N ARG A 29 -19.87 10.11 1.49
CA ARG A 29 -18.98 9.01 1.90
C ARG A 29 -18.31 9.25 3.26
N ASN A 30 -18.65 10.35 3.93
CA ASN A 30 -18.06 10.75 5.21
C ASN A 30 -16.52 10.90 5.16
N PHE A 31 -16.00 11.43 4.03
CA PHE A 31 -14.58 11.71 3.82
C PHE A 31 -14.22 13.15 4.16
N VAL A 32 -14.89 13.70 5.14
CA VAL A 32 -14.69 15.06 5.66
C VAL A 32 -14.31 15.03 7.13
N SER A 33 -13.67 16.10 7.60
CA SER A 33 -13.35 16.28 9.01
C SER A 33 -14.63 16.40 9.87
N GLN A 34 -14.51 16.20 11.18
CA GLN A 34 -15.63 16.34 12.12
C GLN A 34 -16.33 17.70 12.01
N SER A 35 -15.61 18.77 11.67
CA SER A 35 -16.19 20.10 11.43
C SER A 35 -16.88 20.23 10.06
N GLY A 36 -16.80 19.24 9.18
CA GLY A 36 -17.34 19.29 7.82
C GLY A 36 -16.64 20.25 6.86
N LYS A 37 -15.56 20.92 7.30
CA LYS A 37 -14.92 22.02 6.53
C LYS A 37 -13.73 21.58 5.68
N LYS A 38 -13.09 20.46 6.03
CA LYS A 38 -11.88 19.98 5.36
C LYS A 38 -12.03 18.54 4.91
N VAL A 39 -11.36 18.21 3.83
CA VAL A 39 -11.21 16.81 3.38
C VAL A 39 -10.50 15.99 4.47
N SER A 40 -10.93 14.76 4.67
CA SER A 40 -10.29 13.77 5.53
C SER A 40 -10.18 12.46 4.76
N PHE A 41 -9.42 12.50 3.68
CA PHE A 41 -9.23 11.36 2.80
C PHE A 41 -7.93 11.50 2.01
N CYS A 42 -7.16 10.44 1.94
CA CYS A 42 -5.99 10.29 1.09
C CYS A 42 -6.17 9.05 0.22
N GLY A 43 -6.10 9.21 -1.11
CA GLY A 43 -6.36 8.11 -2.05
C GLY A 43 -7.05 8.54 -3.34
N LEU A 44 -7.73 7.61 -4.00
CA LEU A 44 -8.45 7.79 -5.26
C LEU A 44 -9.96 7.67 -5.06
N ILE A 45 -10.70 8.57 -5.66
CA ILE A 45 -12.15 8.50 -5.82
C ILE A 45 -12.44 8.42 -7.31
N VAL A 46 -13.24 7.45 -7.70
CA VAL A 46 -13.75 7.27 -9.06
C VAL A 46 -15.27 7.25 -9.01
N THR A 47 -15.89 8.07 -9.85
CA THR A 47 -17.33 8.09 -10.11
C THR A 47 -17.55 8.21 -11.60
N GLU A 48 -18.78 8.14 -12.07
CA GLU A 48 -19.12 8.33 -13.50
C GLU A 48 -18.63 9.67 -14.06
N SER A 49 -18.48 10.69 -13.23
CA SER A 49 -18.18 12.06 -13.67
C SER A 49 -16.86 12.61 -13.17
N VAL A 50 -16.20 11.97 -12.21
CA VAL A 50 -15.01 12.52 -11.53
C VAL A 50 -14.01 11.44 -11.24
N GLN A 51 -12.74 11.67 -11.61
CA GLN A 51 -11.59 10.96 -11.07
C GLN A 51 -10.72 11.95 -10.29
N ALA A 52 -10.59 11.74 -8.99
CA ALA A 52 -9.85 12.61 -8.10
C ALA A 52 -8.86 11.81 -7.23
N VAL A 53 -7.62 12.24 -7.22
CA VAL A 53 -6.56 11.72 -6.35
C VAL A 53 -6.28 12.73 -5.25
N PHE A 54 -6.39 12.29 -4.01
CA PHE A 54 -6.01 13.05 -2.84
C PHE A 54 -4.65 12.56 -2.34
N LEU A 55 -3.63 13.40 -2.53
CA LEU A 55 -2.28 13.14 -2.04
C LEU A 55 -2.16 13.56 -0.56
N PRO A 56 -1.14 13.05 0.16
CA PRO A 56 -0.86 13.52 1.51
C PRO A 56 -0.69 15.04 1.55
N ARG A 57 -1.16 15.64 2.64
CA ARG A 57 -0.98 17.09 2.85
C ARG A 57 0.47 17.50 2.69
N SER A 58 0.71 18.75 2.34
CA SER A 58 2.05 19.31 2.09
C SER A 58 2.84 18.65 0.95
N THR A 59 2.21 17.79 0.14
CA THR A 59 2.78 17.31 -1.12
C THR A 59 2.73 18.42 -2.16
N GLN A 60 3.82 18.64 -2.91
CA GLN A 60 3.83 19.63 -4.00
C GLN A 60 3.06 19.11 -5.21
N LEU A 61 1.99 19.82 -5.60
CA LEU A 61 1.20 19.48 -6.79
C LEU A 61 1.84 19.98 -8.10
N SER A 62 2.81 20.91 -8.01
CA SER A 62 3.58 21.41 -9.17
C SER A 62 4.70 20.48 -9.63
N GLY A 63 4.99 19.42 -8.86
CA GLY A 63 6.03 18.44 -9.14
C GLY A 63 5.51 17.22 -9.90
N ASP A 64 6.23 16.10 -9.76
CA ASP A 64 5.87 14.81 -10.37
C ASP A 64 4.74 14.13 -9.57
N THR A 65 3.52 14.64 -9.73
CA THR A 65 2.30 14.12 -9.07
C THR A 65 2.01 12.67 -9.44
N LEU A 66 2.36 12.26 -10.67
CA LEU A 66 2.16 10.88 -11.11
C LEU A 66 3.04 9.90 -10.32
N ARG A 67 4.32 10.24 -10.12
CA ARG A 67 5.21 9.41 -9.28
C ARG A 67 4.82 9.43 -7.81
N ALA A 68 4.38 10.57 -7.30
CA ALA A 68 3.88 10.67 -5.93
C ALA A 68 2.66 9.77 -5.75
N THR A 69 1.72 9.79 -6.70
CA THR A 69 0.53 8.92 -6.73
C THR A 69 0.90 7.45 -6.79
N ALA A 70 1.76 7.06 -7.71
CA ALA A 70 2.22 5.67 -7.82
C ALA A 70 2.91 5.19 -6.53
N SER A 71 3.70 6.05 -5.89
CA SER A 71 4.33 5.75 -4.61
C SER A 71 3.32 5.58 -3.49
N LEU A 72 2.27 6.42 -3.45
CA LEU A 72 1.18 6.34 -2.47
C LEU A 72 0.44 5.01 -2.57
N PHE A 73 0.04 4.57 -3.77
CA PHE A 73 -0.68 3.29 -3.92
C PHE A 73 0.20 2.07 -3.65
N LYS A 74 1.50 2.14 -3.98
CA LYS A 74 2.47 1.12 -3.56
C LYS A 74 2.62 1.08 -2.03
N ALA A 75 2.65 2.25 -1.38
CA ALA A 75 2.70 2.37 0.08
C ALA A 75 1.44 1.78 0.73
N PHE A 76 0.25 2.09 0.23
CA PHE A 76 -1.00 1.49 0.72
C PHE A 76 -1.01 -0.03 0.59
N ARG A 77 -0.57 -0.57 -0.56
CA ARG A 77 -0.47 -2.02 -0.76
C ARG A 77 0.51 -2.67 0.21
N ARG A 78 1.63 -2.01 0.49
CA ARG A 78 2.61 -2.49 1.46
C ARG A 78 2.05 -2.46 2.88
N TYR A 79 1.45 -1.34 3.27
CA TYR A 79 0.80 -1.14 4.55
C TYR A 79 -0.28 -2.20 4.82
N ASP A 80 -1.15 -2.46 3.86
CA ASP A 80 -2.19 -3.48 3.95
C ASP A 80 -1.60 -4.89 4.18
N LYS A 81 -0.51 -5.23 3.50
CA LYS A 81 0.18 -6.51 3.68
C LYS A 81 0.86 -6.66 5.03
N GLU A 82 1.52 -5.61 5.52
CA GLU A 82 2.24 -5.61 6.79
C GLU A 82 1.28 -5.67 7.98
N LEU A 83 0.14 -4.98 7.90
CA LEU A 83 -0.77 -4.84 9.03
C LEU A 83 -2.01 -5.74 8.96
N ALA A 84 -2.27 -6.43 7.85
CA ALA A 84 -3.36 -7.39 7.76
C ALA A 84 -3.39 -8.46 8.88
N PRO A 85 -2.25 -8.94 9.41
CA PRO A 85 -2.24 -9.84 10.58
C PRO A 85 -2.62 -9.13 11.89
N LEU A 86 -2.32 -7.83 12.05
CA LEU A 86 -2.52 -7.04 13.28
C LEU A 86 -3.98 -6.61 13.45
N ILE A 87 -4.70 -6.39 12.35
CA ILE A 87 -6.15 -6.08 12.38
C ILE A 87 -6.93 -7.16 13.13
N ARG A 88 -6.48 -8.41 13.07
CA ARG A 88 -7.08 -9.53 13.82
C ARG A 88 -6.92 -9.41 15.34
N ASN A 89 -5.97 -8.61 15.80
CA ASN A 89 -5.61 -8.46 17.22
C ASN A 89 -6.15 -7.18 17.87
N ASN A 90 -7.10 -6.48 17.24
CA ASN A 90 -7.71 -5.24 17.76
C ASN A 90 -6.72 -4.06 17.99
N GLU A 91 -5.64 -3.98 17.23
CA GLU A 91 -4.76 -2.82 17.24
C GLU A 91 -5.36 -1.65 16.43
N GLN A 92 -4.99 -0.42 16.78
CA GLN A 92 -5.39 0.79 16.03
C GLN A 92 -4.65 0.83 14.70
N VAL A 93 -5.26 0.26 13.66
CA VAL A 93 -4.75 0.25 12.30
C VAL A 93 -5.66 1.11 11.42
N ALA A 94 -5.08 1.90 10.51
CA ALA A 94 -5.88 2.67 9.57
C ALA A 94 -6.64 1.74 8.61
N GLU A 95 -7.95 1.92 8.53
CA GLU A 95 -8.79 1.23 7.56
C GLU A 95 -8.46 1.72 6.15
N LEU A 96 -8.14 0.78 5.26
CA LEU A 96 -7.93 1.04 3.84
C LEU A 96 -9.16 0.62 3.03
N PHE A 97 -9.91 1.61 2.54
CA PHE A 97 -11.01 1.37 1.62
C PHE A 97 -10.49 0.82 0.29
N GLY A 98 -11.15 -0.20 -0.23
CA GLY A 98 -10.80 -0.78 -1.53
C GLY A 98 -9.45 -1.48 -1.60
N SER A 99 -8.81 -1.81 -0.48
CA SER A 99 -7.49 -2.47 -0.43
C SER A 99 -7.44 -3.77 -1.24
N LYS A 100 -8.49 -4.59 -1.14
CA LYS A 100 -8.61 -5.83 -1.92
C LYS A 100 -8.63 -5.55 -3.43
N ARG A 101 -9.35 -4.51 -3.87
CA ARG A 101 -9.41 -4.12 -5.29
C ARG A 101 -8.06 -3.65 -5.78
N ILE A 102 -7.40 -2.71 -5.06
CA ILE A 102 -6.03 -2.26 -5.39
C ILE A 102 -5.11 -3.46 -5.58
N SER A 103 -5.07 -4.34 -4.58
CA SER A 103 -4.14 -5.48 -4.57
C SER A 103 -4.36 -6.41 -5.76
N LEU A 104 -5.61 -6.63 -6.18
CA LEU A 104 -5.93 -7.49 -7.32
C LEU A 104 -5.56 -6.83 -8.65
N LEU A 105 -5.99 -5.57 -8.87
CA LEU A 105 -5.70 -4.84 -10.11
C LEU A 105 -4.20 -4.63 -10.30
N TYR A 106 -3.52 -4.19 -9.25
CA TYR A 106 -2.06 -4.02 -9.26
C TYR A 106 -1.34 -5.34 -9.56
N SER A 107 -1.74 -6.45 -8.92
CA SER A 107 -1.10 -7.74 -9.12
C SER A 107 -1.28 -8.27 -10.53
N LEU A 108 -2.42 -7.99 -11.19
CA LEU A 108 -2.65 -8.40 -12.57
C LEU A 108 -1.77 -7.60 -13.54
N LEU A 109 -1.66 -6.28 -13.36
CA LEU A 109 -0.77 -5.45 -14.16
C LEU A 109 0.72 -5.81 -13.92
N GLU A 110 1.10 -6.13 -12.67
CA GLU A 110 2.46 -6.58 -12.31
C GLU A 110 2.81 -7.92 -12.96
N ASP A 111 1.87 -8.88 -13.00
CA ASP A 111 2.05 -10.16 -13.73
C ASP A 111 2.26 -9.90 -15.22
N TYR A 112 1.45 -9.02 -15.82
CA TYR A 112 1.61 -8.63 -17.22
C TYR A 112 2.97 -7.99 -17.50
N ARG A 113 3.41 -7.04 -16.68
CA ARG A 113 4.73 -6.37 -16.83
C ARG A 113 5.90 -7.36 -16.76
N THR A 114 5.73 -8.44 -16.00
CA THR A 114 6.78 -9.44 -15.79
C THR A 114 6.78 -10.52 -16.87
N TYR A 115 5.61 -10.96 -17.31
CA TYR A 115 5.47 -12.16 -18.14
C TYR A 115 4.76 -11.94 -19.48
N GLY A 116 4.20 -10.74 -19.72
CA GLY A 116 3.40 -10.45 -20.91
C GLY A 116 2.03 -11.12 -20.90
N ILE A 117 1.36 -11.10 -22.06
CA ILE A 117 0.07 -11.73 -22.25
C ILE A 117 0.21 -13.27 -22.19
N TYR A 118 -0.76 -13.88 -21.53
CA TYR A 118 -0.85 -15.34 -21.44
C TYR A 118 -0.97 -15.97 -22.82
N SER A 119 -0.18 -17.01 -23.06
CA SER A 119 -0.20 -17.81 -24.30
C SER A 119 -0.61 -19.24 -23.98
N GLN A 120 -1.72 -19.67 -24.61
CA GLN A 120 -2.24 -21.02 -24.40
C GLN A 120 -1.32 -22.08 -25.00
N ARG A 121 -0.99 -23.10 -24.21
CA ARG A 121 -0.18 -24.23 -24.65
C ARG A 121 -1.05 -25.40 -25.00
N ASN A 122 -1.26 -25.63 -26.29
CA ASN A 122 -2.03 -26.76 -26.80
C ASN A 122 -1.10 -27.95 -27.13
N ILE A 123 -1.50 -29.13 -26.67
CA ILE A 123 -0.84 -30.36 -26.98
C ILE A 123 -1.59 -31.04 -28.13
N HIS A 124 -1.06 -30.96 -29.32
CA HIS A 124 -1.64 -31.65 -30.46
C HIS A 124 -1.03 -33.05 -30.56
N LYS A 125 -1.90 -34.05 -30.67
CA LYS A 125 -1.51 -35.45 -30.89
C LYS A 125 -1.83 -35.81 -32.32
N ARG A 126 -0.82 -36.18 -33.10
CA ARG A 126 -0.98 -36.59 -34.48
C ARG A 126 -0.21 -37.88 -34.69
N VAL A 127 -0.69 -38.72 -35.61
CA VAL A 127 0.02 -39.89 -36.04
C VAL A 127 1.26 -39.46 -36.86
N ASN A 128 2.40 -40.05 -36.55
CA ASN A 128 3.67 -39.84 -37.23
C ASN A 128 4.17 -38.36 -37.27
N SER A 129 3.83 -37.57 -36.24
CA SER A 129 4.23 -36.15 -36.18
C SER A 129 4.50 -35.69 -34.75
N GLY A 130 5.73 -35.21 -34.50
CA GLY A 130 6.17 -34.70 -33.19
C GLY A 130 6.94 -35.74 -32.37
N LYS A 131 7.12 -35.45 -31.06
CA LYS A 131 7.84 -36.37 -30.15
C LYS A 131 6.99 -37.62 -29.88
N PRO A 132 7.52 -38.86 -30.08
CA PRO A 132 6.75 -40.08 -29.82
C PRO A 132 6.26 -40.18 -28.37
N ASP A 133 4.97 -40.48 -28.21
CA ASP A 133 4.34 -40.93 -26.95
C ASP A 133 4.26 -42.48 -27.01
N TRP A 134 5.28 -43.13 -26.51
CA TRP A 134 5.39 -44.59 -26.59
C TRP A 134 4.27 -45.31 -25.82
N SER A 135 3.86 -44.80 -24.67
CA SER A 135 2.75 -45.38 -23.89
C SER A 135 1.46 -45.48 -24.74
N ARG A 136 1.14 -44.41 -25.46
CA ARG A 136 -0.03 -44.34 -26.34
C ARG A 136 0.17 -45.04 -27.65
N THR A 137 1.39 -45.03 -28.17
CA THR A 137 1.75 -45.77 -29.39
C THR A 137 1.49 -47.27 -29.17
N ILE A 138 2.02 -47.81 -28.08
CA ILE A 138 1.89 -49.23 -27.72
C ILE A 138 0.41 -49.61 -27.48
N SER A 139 -0.38 -48.70 -26.85
CA SER A 139 -1.81 -48.98 -26.62
C SER A 139 -2.70 -48.87 -27.86
N LYS A 140 -2.26 -48.10 -28.88
CA LYS A 140 -3.07 -47.79 -30.07
C LYS A 140 -2.71 -48.58 -31.30
N PHE A 141 -1.44 -48.92 -31.49
CA PHE A 141 -0.94 -49.60 -32.69
C PHE A 141 -0.39 -50.96 -32.35
N GLN A 142 -0.59 -51.92 -33.25
CA GLN A 142 0.02 -53.25 -33.18
C GLN A 142 1.45 -53.18 -33.77
N PRO A 143 2.45 -53.72 -33.08
CA PRO A 143 3.80 -53.77 -33.63
C PRO A 143 3.93 -54.86 -34.69
N TYR A 144 4.78 -54.62 -35.67
CA TYR A 144 5.31 -55.67 -36.54
C TYR A 144 6.50 -56.33 -35.86
N ILE A 145 6.57 -57.66 -35.90
CA ILE A 145 7.72 -58.39 -35.35
C ILE A 145 8.79 -58.53 -36.46
N SER A 146 9.95 -57.93 -36.26
CA SER A 146 11.10 -58.01 -37.12
C SER A 146 12.29 -58.49 -36.31
N ASN A 147 12.87 -59.63 -36.71
CA ASN A 147 14.00 -60.26 -36.01
C ASN A 147 13.78 -60.48 -34.50
N GLY A 148 12.56 -60.79 -34.09
CA GLY A 148 12.18 -60.96 -32.67
C GLY A 148 11.90 -59.68 -31.88
N TYR A 149 12.04 -58.49 -32.50
CA TYR A 149 11.79 -57.19 -31.86
C TYR A 149 10.50 -56.52 -32.37
N PRO A 150 9.72 -55.84 -31.48
CA PRO A 150 8.55 -55.09 -31.90
C PRO A 150 8.96 -53.80 -32.63
N VAL A 151 8.49 -53.62 -33.86
CA VAL A 151 8.69 -52.42 -34.67
C VAL A 151 7.36 -51.73 -34.90
N TYR A 152 7.25 -50.45 -34.54
CA TYR A 152 6.07 -49.63 -34.77
C TYR A 152 6.26 -48.78 -36.01
N CYS A 153 5.53 -49.04 -37.06
CA CYS A 153 5.56 -48.23 -38.29
C CYS A 153 4.83 -46.92 -38.13
N ASP A 154 3.80 -46.92 -37.27
CA ASP A 154 3.05 -45.71 -36.90
C ASP A 154 3.23 -45.44 -35.41
N TYR A 155 3.31 -44.16 -35.05
CA TYR A 155 3.38 -43.74 -33.66
C TYR A 155 2.48 -42.53 -33.37
N VAL A 156 2.03 -42.42 -32.13
CA VAL A 156 1.34 -41.23 -31.64
C VAL A 156 2.41 -40.18 -31.29
N GLY A 157 2.47 -39.13 -32.10
CA GLY A 157 3.35 -38.02 -31.83
C GLY A 157 2.68 -36.91 -31.06
N VAL A 158 3.42 -36.27 -30.16
CA VAL A 158 3.00 -35.11 -29.37
C VAL A 158 3.75 -33.89 -29.86
N LYS A 159 2.98 -32.88 -30.31
CA LYS A 159 3.54 -31.58 -30.69
C LYS A 159 2.95 -30.50 -29.80
N LYS A 160 3.75 -29.79 -29.03
CA LYS A 160 3.36 -28.63 -28.28
C LYS A 160 3.22 -27.45 -29.25
N ARG A 161 2.08 -26.81 -29.29
CA ARG A 161 1.84 -25.57 -30.05
C ARG A 161 1.44 -24.50 -29.08
N VAL A 162 2.11 -23.35 -29.16
CA VAL A 162 1.75 -22.13 -28.40
C VAL A 162 0.79 -21.34 -29.28
N SER A 163 -0.39 -21.05 -28.75
CA SER A 163 -1.37 -20.19 -29.40
C SER A 163 -1.44 -18.86 -28.64
N VAL A 164 -1.05 -17.80 -29.31
CA VAL A 164 -1.10 -16.43 -28.75
C VAL A 164 -2.49 -15.84 -28.96
N ASP A 165 -3.24 -16.27 -29.99
CA ASP A 165 -4.59 -15.76 -30.36
C ASP A 165 -5.72 -16.69 -29.86
N SER A 166 -5.61 -17.20 -28.62
CA SER A 166 -6.67 -17.96 -27.99
C SER A 166 -7.67 -17.06 -27.27
N GLU A 167 -8.92 -17.51 -27.07
CA GLU A 167 -9.92 -16.72 -26.34
C GLU A 167 -9.44 -16.30 -24.94
N ILE A 168 -8.72 -17.16 -24.23
CA ILE A 168 -8.15 -16.81 -22.92
C ILE A 168 -7.07 -15.74 -23.03
N SER A 169 -6.24 -15.74 -24.09
CA SER A 169 -5.24 -14.70 -24.35
C SER A 169 -5.92 -13.36 -24.66
N LYS A 170 -6.99 -13.37 -25.44
CA LYS A 170 -7.80 -12.17 -25.75
C LYS A 170 -8.48 -11.60 -24.51
N ILE A 171 -9.03 -12.46 -23.65
CA ILE A 171 -9.64 -12.05 -22.38
C ILE A 171 -8.58 -11.40 -21.47
N HIS A 172 -7.40 -12.03 -21.36
CA HIS A 172 -6.30 -11.47 -20.56
C HIS A 172 -5.86 -10.10 -21.10
N ALA A 173 -5.61 -9.98 -22.41
CA ALA A 173 -5.24 -8.72 -23.04
C ALA A 173 -6.31 -7.64 -22.87
N PHE A 174 -7.59 -7.99 -23.02
CA PHE A 174 -8.70 -7.08 -22.82
C PHE A 174 -8.78 -6.55 -21.38
N LEU A 175 -8.66 -7.43 -20.38
CA LEU A 175 -8.66 -7.02 -18.97
C LEU A 175 -7.43 -6.17 -18.63
N ILE A 176 -6.26 -6.52 -19.14
CA ILE A 176 -5.05 -5.69 -18.98
C ILE A 176 -5.25 -4.32 -19.59
N SER A 177 -5.71 -4.22 -20.85
CA SER A 177 -5.98 -2.95 -21.52
C SER A 177 -6.98 -2.09 -20.75
N LEU A 178 -8.08 -2.69 -20.28
CA LEU A 178 -9.10 -2.01 -19.49
C LEU A 178 -8.53 -1.44 -18.20
N ILE A 179 -7.76 -2.26 -17.44
CA ILE A 179 -7.20 -1.86 -16.16
C ILE A 179 -6.06 -0.86 -16.35
N ASP A 180 -5.19 -1.06 -17.33
CA ASP A 180 -4.06 -0.17 -17.57
C ASP A 180 -4.52 1.22 -18.08
N THR A 181 -5.56 1.26 -18.90
CA THR A 181 -6.15 2.53 -19.34
C THR A 181 -6.67 3.36 -18.18
N ASN A 182 -7.30 2.72 -17.18
CA ASN A 182 -7.92 3.41 -16.06
C ASN A 182 -6.95 3.62 -14.86
N PHE A 183 -6.01 2.70 -14.64
CA PHE A 183 -5.20 2.66 -13.42
C PHE A 183 -3.69 2.57 -13.65
N GLY A 184 -3.22 2.28 -14.87
CA GLY A 184 -1.80 2.08 -15.15
C GLY A 184 -0.96 3.27 -14.75
N THR A 185 -1.37 4.47 -15.17
CA THR A 185 -0.71 5.72 -14.81
C THR A 185 -0.73 5.98 -13.30
N ILE A 186 -1.84 5.65 -12.62
CA ILE A 186 -2.00 5.82 -11.17
C ILE A 186 -1.07 4.89 -10.40
N PHE A 187 -0.94 3.63 -10.83
CA PHE A 187 -0.16 2.62 -10.11
C PHE A 187 1.33 2.63 -10.42
N PHE A 188 1.69 3.00 -11.65
CA PHE A 188 3.07 2.88 -12.14
C PHE A 188 3.68 4.21 -12.58
N GLY A 189 2.89 5.28 -12.71
CA GLY A 189 3.30 6.57 -13.25
C GLY A 189 3.31 6.62 -14.79
N GLU A 190 3.02 5.49 -15.44
CA GLU A 190 3.00 5.32 -16.90
C GLU A 190 2.02 4.23 -17.30
N LYS A 191 1.53 4.27 -18.54
CA LYS A 191 0.79 3.14 -19.12
C LYS A 191 1.76 2.05 -19.50
N SER A 192 1.39 0.81 -19.22
CA SER A 192 2.25 -0.35 -19.43
C SER A 192 1.84 -1.21 -20.62
N TYR A 193 0.56 -1.13 -21.01
CA TYR A 193 0.01 -1.93 -22.09
C TYR A 193 0.18 -1.23 -23.43
N SER A 194 0.88 -1.89 -24.35
CA SER A 194 0.86 -1.56 -25.78
C SER A 194 -0.12 -2.50 -26.47
N GLU A 195 -0.84 -2.04 -27.49
CA GLU A 195 -1.74 -2.88 -28.27
C GLU A 195 -0.95 -4.03 -28.92
N ASP A 196 -1.19 -5.26 -28.46
CA ASP A 196 -0.50 -6.45 -28.94
C ASP A 196 -1.07 -7.01 -30.27
N GLY A 197 -1.92 -6.24 -30.96
CA GLY A 197 -2.58 -6.67 -32.20
C GLY A 197 -3.58 -7.83 -32.01
N LEU A 198 -3.91 -8.20 -30.76
CA LEU A 198 -4.90 -9.22 -30.48
C LEU A 198 -6.31 -8.69 -30.73
N SER A 199 -7.14 -9.51 -31.37
CA SER A 199 -8.55 -9.20 -31.55
C SER A 199 -9.26 -9.20 -30.17
N LYS A 200 -10.39 -8.42 -30.09
CA LYS A 200 -11.22 -8.45 -28.88
C LYS A 200 -11.78 -9.86 -28.62
N PRO A 201 -12.12 -10.20 -27.36
CA PRO A 201 -12.84 -11.42 -27.05
C PRO A 201 -14.14 -11.55 -27.85
N SER A 202 -14.56 -12.79 -28.15
CA SER A 202 -15.78 -13.05 -28.93
C SER A 202 -17.04 -12.44 -28.27
N PHE A 203 -17.09 -12.44 -26.94
CA PHE A 203 -18.15 -11.80 -26.14
C PHE A 203 -17.54 -11.11 -24.93
N ILE A 204 -18.05 -9.90 -24.61
CA ILE A 204 -17.65 -9.14 -23.43
C ILE A 204 -18.74 -9.30 -22.37
N SER A 205 -18.60 -10.35 -21.55
CA SER A 205 -19.46 -10.56 -20.39
C SER A 205 -18.72 -11.33 -19.29
N GLU A 206 -19.05 -11.05 -18.03
CA GLU A 206 -18.43 -11.73 -16.91
C GLU A 206 -18.67 -13.25 -16.95
N GLY A 207 -19.88 -13.68 -17.29
CA GLY A 207 -20.24 -15.09 -17.41
C GLY A 207 -19.40 -15.82 -18.46
N PHE A 208 -19.23 -15.23 -19.63
CA PHE A 208 -18.39 -15.79 -20.70
C PHE A 208 -16.92 -15.87 -20.27
N PHE A 209 -16.39 -14.80 -19.70
CA PHE A 209 -14.99 -14.76 -19.22
C PHE A 209 -14.75 -15.82 -18.15
N ARG A 210 -15.65 -15.95 -17.17
CA ARG A 210 -15.56 -16.98 -16.12
C ARG A 210 -15.59 -18.40 -16.70
N ALA A 211 -16.44 -18.66 -17.69
CA ALA A 211 -16.51 -19.98 -18.33
C ALA A 211 -15.20 -20.37 -19.03
N ILE A 212 -14.62 -19.45 -19.81
CA ILE A 212 -13.34 -19.66 -20.52
C ILE A 212 -12.20 -19.82 -19.52
N ILE A 213 -12.09 -18.94 -18.51
CA ILE A 213 -11.02 -19.01 -17.50
C ILE A 213 -11.11 -20.32 -16.71
N ASN A 214 -12.30 -20.75 -16.30
CA ASN A 214 -12.49 -22.01 -15.58
C ASN A 214 -12.17 -23.24 -16.45
N LYS A 215 -12.48 -23.18 -17.75
CA LYS A 215 -12.08 -24.23 -18.71
C LYS A 215 -10.55 -24.31 -18.78
N GLU A 216 -9.87 -23.20 -18.91
CA GLU A 216 -8.40 -23.14 -18.99
C GLU A 216 -7.76 -23.62 -17.67
N LEU A 217 -8.31 -23.20 -16.52
CA LEU A 217 -7.81 -23.59 -15.18
C LEU A 217 -7.77 -25.11 -14.98
N ARG A 218 -8.66 -25.89 -15.66
CA ARG A 218 -8.66 -27.35 -15.61
C ARG A 218 -7.55 -27.99 -16.45
N SER A 219 -6.95 -27.24 -17.38
CA SER A 219 -5.93 -27.73 -18.33
C SER A 219 -4.52 -27.26 -18.04
N VAL A 220 -4.35 -26.27 -17.16
CA VAL A 220 -3.03 -25.74 -16.79
C VAL A 220 -2.48 -26.44 -15.55
N TYR A 221 -1.15 -26.64 -15.53
CA TYR A 221 -0.45 -27.33 -14.44
C TYR A 221 0.71 -26.51 -13.86
N SER A 222 1.11 -25.41 -14.52
CA SER A 222 2.16 -24.56 -13.98
C SER A 222 1.61 -23.68 -12.85
N ASP A 223 2.36 -23.51 -11.77
CA ASP A 223 1.96 -22.68 -10.63
C ASP A 223 1.65 -21.24 -11.03
N ARG A 224 2.41 -20.69 -11.98
CA ARG A 224 2.16 -19.34 -12.51
C ARG A 224 0.82 -19.28 -13.23
N ASP A 225 0.54 -20.22 -14.14
CA ASP A 225 -0.69 -20.20 -14.95
C ASP A 225 -1.92 -20.40 -14.05
N VAL A 226 -1.84 -21.32 -13.08
CA VAL A 226 -2.91 -21.52 -12.07
C VAL A 226 -3.14 -20.24 -11.26
N ARG A 227 -2.07 -19.57 -10.82
CA ARG A 227 -2.17 -18.30 -10.08
C ARG A 227 -2.81 -17.21 -10.95
N LEU A 228 -2.39 -17.08 -12.21
CA LEU A 228 -2.96 -16.10 -13.14
C LEU A 228 -4.46 -16.35 -13.36
N MET A 229 -4.87 -17.60 -13.67
CA MET A 229 -6.30 -17.91 -13.86
C MET A 229 -7.13 -17.57 -12.61
N LYS A 230 -6.64 -17.92 -11.42
CA LYS A 230 -7.29 -17.55 -10.16
C LYS A 230 -7.33 -16.04 -9.94
N LEU A 231 -6.29 -15.32 -10.35
CA LEU A 231 -6.22 -13.86 -10.26
C LEU A 231 -7.25 -13.20 -11.20
N LEU A 232 -7.35 -13.65 -12.45
CA LEU A 232 -8.36 -13.18 -13.40
C LEU A 232 -9.79 -13.37 -12.86
N LEU A 233 -10.10 -14.54 -12.27
CA LEU A 233 -11.41 -14.78 -11.65
C LEU A 233 -11.70 -13.82 -10.49
N LYS A 234 -10.68 -13.54 -9.65
CA LYS A 234 -10.79 -12.56 -8.55
C LYS A 234 -10.97 -11.13 -9.05
N VAL A 235 -10.26 -10.75 -10.12
CA VAL A 235 -10.41 -9.43 -10.75
C VAL A 235 -11.81 -9.24 -11.31
N LEU A 236 -12.39 -10.24 -11.95
CA LEU A 236 -13.79 -10.19 -12.37
C LEU A 236 -14.74 -9.99 -11.19
N SER A 237 -14.49 -10.66 -10.04
CA SER A 237 -15.35 -10.55 -8.86
C SER A 237 -15.37 -9.18 -8.18
N VAL A 238 -14.45 -8.29 -8.52
CA VAL A 238 -14.48 -6.90 -8.02
C VAL A 238 -15.12 -5.92 -9.00
N GLY A 239 -15.85 -6.42 -10.00
CA GLY A 239 -16.67 -5.62 -10.90
C GLY A 239 -15.86 -4.78 -11.88
N VAL A 240 -14.72 -5.29 -12.39
CA VAL A 240 -13.86 -4.54 -13.32
C VAL A 240 -14.54 -4.22 -14.67
N LEU A 241 -15.57 -4.98 -15.05
CA LEU A 241 -16.34 -4.80 -16.27
C LEU A 241 -17.53 -3.85 -16.10
N ASP A 242 -17.82 -3.39 -14.89
CA ASP A 242 -18.94 -2.49 -14.60
C ASP A 242 -18.47 -1.05 -14.80
N GLU A 243 -18.92 -0.41 -15.87
CA GLU A 243 -18.59 0.98 -16.22
C GLU A 243 -19.24 2.00 -15.28
N SER A 244 -20.33 1.64 -14.59
CA SER A 244 -21.04 2.50 -13.63
C SER A 244 -20.49 2.45 -12.23
N LEU A 245 -19.44 1.67 -12.01
CA LEU A 245 -18.96 1.35 -10.67
C LEU A 245 -18.22 2.50 -10.01
N GLU A 246 -18.89 3.15 -9.08
CA GLU A 246 -18.29 4.15 -8.20
C GLU A 246 -17.53 3.51 -7.04
N PHE A 247 -16.31 3.92 -6.79
CA PHE A 247 -15.51 3.42 -5.69
C PHE A 247 -14.51 4.44 -5.14
N ALA A 248 -14.07 4.17 -3.94
CA ALA A 248 -12.96 4.89 -3.31
C ALA A 248 -11.88 3.89 -2.92
N ILE A 249 -10.62 4.31 -3.05
CA ILE A 249 -9.43 3.55 -2.69
C ILE A 249 -8.51 4.46 -1.89
N GLY A 250 -8.33 4.19 -0.60
CA GLY A 250 -7.52 5.04 0.27
C GLY A 250 -7.92 4.94 1.73
N THR A 251 -7.60 5.95 2.51
CA THR A 251 -7.91 5.99 3.94
C THR A 251 -8.36 7.37 4.42
N ARG A 252 -9.19 7.40 5.46
CA ARG A 252 -9.52 8.62 6.21
C ARG A 252 -8.49 8.94 7.30
N SER A 253 -7.73 7.94 7.71
CA SER A 253 -6.79 8.02 8.84
C SER A 253 -5.34 7.97 8.35
N PHE A 254 -4.99 8.84 7.40
CA PHE A 254 -3.63 8.85 6.85
C PHE A 254 -2.57 9.17 7.90
N HIS A 255 -2.92 9.84 9.02
CA HIS A 255 -2.01 10.06 10.15
C HIS A 255 -1.43 8.74 10.69
N THR A 256 -2.26 7.69 10.83
CA THR A 256 -1.77 6.36 11.28
C THR A 256 -0.84 5.72 10.25
N VAL A 257 -1.14 5.89 8.94
CA VAL A 257 -0.24 5.44 7.87
C VAL A 257 1.08 6.22 7.91
N TRP A 258 1.02 7.53 8.17
CA TRP A 258 2.18 8.41 8.30
C TRP A 258 3.11 7.98 9.44
N GLU A 259 2.56 7.76 10.64
CA GLU A 259 3.28 7.24 11.81
C GLU A 259 3.99 5.91 11.48
N HIS A 260 3.25 4.97 10.89
CA HIS A 260 3.81 3.67 10.50
C HIS A 260 4.91 3.82 9.45
N MET A 261 4.70 4.63 8.40
CA MET A 261 5.72 4.86 7.36
C MET A 261 7.00 5.45 7.95
N LEU A 262 6.89 6.46 8.81
CA LEU A 262 8.06 7.06 9.48
C LEU A 262 8.81 6.02 10.30
N LYS A 263 8.11 5.21 11.11
CA LYS A 263 8.72 4.13 11.87
C LYS A 263 9.51 3.15 10.99
N MET A 264 8.99 2.85 9.82
CA MET A 264 9.62 1.91 8.90
C MET A 264 10.80 2.49 8.11
N VAL A 265 10.80 3.80 7.81
CA VAL A 265 11.87 4.44 7.02
C VAL A 265 13.00 5.01 7.88
N ILE A 266 12.78 5.19 9.18
CA ILE A 266 13.83 5.59 10.12
C ILE A 266 14.62 4.34 10.52
N GLU A 267 15.94 4.44 10.54
CA GLU A 267 16.81 3.35 10.95
C GLU A 267 16.96 3.31 12.49
N GLY A 268 17.02 2.11 13.06
CA GLY A 268 17.25 1.92 14.50
C GLY A 268 15.99 2.05 15.37
N ALA A 269 14.80 2.09 14.77
CA ALA A 269 13.54 2.08 15.54
C ALA A 269 13.38 0.77 16.32
N ILE A 270 13.09 0.89 17.62
CA ILE A 270 12.88 -0.24 18.53
C ILE A 270 11.48 -0.22 19.16
N GLU A 271 11.02 -1.39 19.61
CA GLU A 271 9.79 -1.50 20.41
C GLU A 271 10.14 -1.38 21.91
N LEU A 272 9.64 -0.33 22.54
CA LEU A 272 9.93 -0.05 23.96
C LEU A 272 8.67 0.03 24.81
N ASN A 273 7.48 0.13 24.22
CA ASN A 273 6.24 0.37 24.94
C ASN A 273 5.93 -0.65 26.05
N ASP A 274 6.28 -1.93 25.84
CA ASP A 274 6.06 -3.00 26.84
C ASP A 274 7.00 -2.92 28.06
N LYS A 275 8.07 -2.11 27.97
CA LYS A 275 9.04 -1.91 29.07
C LYS A 275 8.74 -0.64 29.87
N LEU A 276 7.91 0.25 29.34
CA LEU A 276 7.59 1.51 30.00
C LEU A 276 6.63 1.30 31.18
N PRO A 277 6.70 2.14 32.21
CA PRO A 277 5.75 2.13 33.32
C PRO A 277 4.31 2.31 32.85
N PHE A 278 3.38 1.64 33.49
CA PHE A 278 1.94 1.74 33.21
C PHE A 278 1.13 2.01 34.48
N PRO A 279 -0.05 2.63 34.37
CA PRO A 279 -0.85 2.96 35.54
C PRO A 279 -1.46 1.73 36.20
N ILE A 280 -1.47 1.77 37.54
CA ILE A 280 -2.20 0.82 38.39
C ILE A 280 -3.17 1.65 39.24
N TYR A 281 -4.40 1.21 39.32
CA TYR A 281 -5.39 1.78 40.24
C TYR A 281 -5.52 0.86 41.44
N GLU A 282 -5.55 1.46 42.63
CA GLU A 282 -5.80 0.76 43.91
C GLU A 282 -7.18 1.21 44.43
N ASP A 283 -8.03 0.25 44.79
CA ASP A 283 -9.33 0.57 45.39
C ASP A 283 -9.19 0.81 46.91
N SER A 284 -10.28 1.23 47.54
CA SER A 284 -10.33 1.51 48.99
C SER A 284 -10.00 0.30 49.87
N ASN A 285 -9.98 -0.92 49.33
CA ASN A 285 -9.66 -2.16 50.02
C ASN A 285 -8.23 -2.64 49.72
N GLY A 286 -7.42 -1.84 49.03
CA GLY A 286 -6.05 -2.18 48.68
C GLY A 286 -5.91 -3.15 47.48
N LYS A 287 -6.99 -3.39 46.71
CA LYS A 287 -6.95 -4.25 45.53
C LYS A 287 -6.44 -3.48 44.32
N LEU A 288 -5.45 -4.06 43.64
CA LEU A 288 -4.79 -3.45 42.48
C LEU A 288 -5.43 -3.85 41.16
N TYR A 289 -5.63 -2.84 40.30
CA TYR A 289 -6.20 -2.97 38.94
C TYR A 289 -5.22 -2.42 37.90
N PRO A 290 -4.40 -3.28 37.26
CA PRO A 290 -3.47 -2.87 36.22
C PRO A 290 -4.19 -2.37 34.98
N ALA A 291 -3.89 -1.15 34.54
CA ALA A 291 -4.49 -0.51 33.37
C ALA A 291 -3.53 -0.52 32.15
N LYS A 292 -2.99 -1.68 31.78
CA LYS A 292 -2.03 -1.81 30.67
C LYS A 292 -2.52 -1.25 29.34
N ARG A 293 -3.83 -1.32 29.05
CA ARG A 293 -4.42 -0.75 27.82
C ARG A 293 -4.41 0.78 27.78
N ASN A 294 -4.31 1.43 28.93
CA ASN A 294 -4.25 2.89 29.09
C ASN A 294 -2.82 3.37 29.37
N SER A 295 -1.83 2.56 29.04
CA SER A 295 -0.42 2.94 29.18
C SER A 295 0.00 3.93 28.09
N GLN A 296 1.13 4.56 28.33
CA GLN A 296 1.76 5.42 27.30
C GLN A 296 2.17 4.58 26.11
N LYS A 297 1.99 5.17 24.90
CA LYS A 297 2.41 4.58 23.65
C LYS A 297 3.23 5.61 22.90
N THR A 298 4.52 5.37 22.77
CA THR A 298 5.41 6.17 21.93
C THR A 298 5.23 5.75 20.47
N ASP A 299 5.26 6.70 19.53
CA ASP A 299 5.16 6.37 18.11
C ASP A 299 6.44 5.69 17.62
N ILE A 300 7.61 6.32 17.88
CA ILE A 300 8.91 5.82 17.46
C ILE A 300 9.94 6.08 18.55
N VAL A 301 10.72 5.08 18.91
CA VAL A 301 11.89 5.24 19.79
C VAL A 301 13.10 4.66 19.09
N LEU A 302 14.23 5.38 19.13
CA LEU A 302 15.52 4.91 18.64
C LEU A 302 16.45 4.68 19.81
N GLU A 303 17.29 3.65 19.73
CA GLU A 303 18.36 3.38 20.69
C GLU A 303 19.73 3.60 20.01
N ASN A 304 20.51 4.54 20.53
CA ASN A 304 21.90 4.72 20.14
C ASN A 304 22.80 4.21 21.27
N ARG A 305 23.20 2.93 21.17
CA ARG A 305 24.01 2.25 22.20
C ARG A 305 25.40 2.88 22.37
N SER A 306 26.01 3.39 21.30
CA SER A 306 27.35 3.97 21.36
C SER A 306 27.38 5.27 22.15
N LYS A 307 26.27 6.02 22.17
CA LYS A 307 26.13 7.28 22.90
C LYS A 307 25.31 7.12 24.19
N ASN A 308 24.88 5.91 24.54
CA ASN A 308 23.94 5.64 25.62
C ASN A 308 22.75 6.59 25.61
N ARG A 309 22.04 6.66 24.46
CA ARG A 309 20.98 7.63 24.23
C ARG A 309 19.74 7.01 23.61
N TYR A 310 18.59 7.46 24.08
CA TYR A 310 17.29 7.22 23.47
C TYR A 310 16.78 8.46 22.77
N THR A 311 16.17 8.30 21.60
CA THR A 311 15.53 9.37 20.86
C THR A 311 14.04 9.04 20.71
N ILE A 312 13.18 9.92 21.21
CA ILE A 312 11.73 9.81 21.12
C ILE A 312 11.29 10.67 19.94
N VAL A 313 10.52 10.09 19.04
CA VAL A 313 9.94 10.80 17.91
C VAL A 313 8.43 10.64 17.94
N ASP A 314 7.72 11.75 17.95
CA ASP A 314 6.26 11.81 17.85
C ASP A 314 5.89 12.34 16.45
N ALA A 315 5.21 11.50 15.69
CA ALA A 315 4.89 11.74 14.30
C ALA A 315 3.60 12.56 14.17
N LYS A 316 3.70 13.83 13.87
CA LYS A 316 2.56 14.73 13.71
C LYS A 316 2.13 14.83 12.25
N TYR A 317 0.84 14.63 11.98
CA TYR A 317 0.28 14.78 10.64
C TYR A 317 -0.62 16.02 10.54
N TYR A 318 -0.02 17.21 10.79
CA TYR A 318 -0.65 18.51 10.57
C TYR A 318 0.38 19.57 10.21
N ASP A 319 -0.06 20.68 9.57
CA ASP A 319 0.84 21.78 9.19
C ASP A 319 1.17 22.63 10.41
N ALA A 320 2.36 22.46 10.93
CA ALA A 320 2.90 23.36 11.97
C ALA A 320 3.58 24.56 11.32
N THR A 321 2.79 25.46 10.71
CA THR A 321 3.28 26.60 9.92
C THR A 321 3.01 27.97 10.59
N SER A 322 2.31 27.98 11.71
CA SER A 322 1.99 29.19 12.48
C SER A 322 1.81 28.84 13.95
N GLN A 323 1.82 29.86 14.82
CA GLN A 323 1.57 29.67 16.23
C GLN A 323 0.22 28.98 16.51
N SER A 324 -0.83 29.28 15.76
CA SER A 324 -2.15 28.68 15.92
C SER A 324 -2.20 27.21 15.49
N SER A 325 -1.27 26.75 14.67
CA SER A 325 -1.13 25.38 14.22
C SER A 325 0.05 24.64 14.86
N SER A 326 0.72 25.23 15.85
CA SER A 326 1.80 24.58 16.60
C SER A 326 1.28 23.42 17.46
N PRO A 327 2.16 22.51 17.91
CA PRO A 327 1.81 21.47 18.87
C PRO A 327 1.11 22.05 20.09
N ARG A 328 0.02 21.41 20.51
CA ARG A 328 -0.77 21.85 21.65
C ARG A 328 -0.14 21.35 22.95
N TRP A 329 -0.60 21.92 24.06
CA TRP A 329 -0.12 21.56 25.40
C TRP A 329 -0.07 20.05 25.66
N HIS A 330 -1.11 19.33 25.28
CA HIS A 330 -1.14 17.87 25.47
C HIS A 330 -0.08 17.11 24.66
N ASP A 331 0.36 17.64 23.51
CA ASP A 331 1.44 17.06 22.72
C ASP A 331 2.79 17.21 23.43
N LEU A 332 3.04 18.41 24.00
CA LEU A 332 4.25 18.67 24.78
C LEU A 332 4.30 17.81 26.06
N VAL A 333 3.20 17.75 26.80
CA VAL A 333 3.09 16.94 28.01
C VAL A 333 3.38 15.47 27.73
N LYS A 334 2.84 14.92 26.66
CA LYS A 334 3.15 13.53 26.26
C LYS A 334 4.65 13.30 26.09
N GLN A 335 5.34 14.21 25.41
CA GLN A 335 6.79 14.08 25.19
C GLN A 335 7.57 14.09 26.50
N PHE A 336 7.26 15.01 27.41
CA PHE A 336 7.90 15.07 28.72
C PHE A 336 7.63 13.81 29.56
N PHE A 337 6.41 13.26 29.48
CA PHE A 337 6.11 12.00 30.18
C PHE A 337 6.81 10.79 29.55
N TYR A 338 6.93 10.73 28.23
CA TYR A 338 7.70 9.67 27.56
C TYR A 338 9.19 9.72 27.94
N GLU A 339 9.77 10.91 27.93
CA GLU A 339 11.14 11.13 28.42
C GLU A 339 11.31 10.64 29.85
N LYS A 340 10.41 11.09 30.77
CA LYS A 340 10.43 10.65 32.15
C LYS A 340 10.31 9.16 32.29
N ALA A 341 9.45 8.52 31.53
CA ALA A 341 9.26 7.07 31.55
C ALA A 341 10.52 6.31 31.11
N ILE A 342 11.19 6.78 30.06
CA ILE A 342 12.43 6.19 29.58
C ILE A 342 13.55 6.41 30.61
N SER A 343 13.67 7.61 31.18
CA SER A 343 14.69 7.92 32.21
C SER A 343 14.52 7.08 33.48
N VAL A 344 13.30 6.68 33.82
CA VAL A 344 13.05 5.75 34.96
C VAL A 344 13.55 4.33 34.63
N VAL A 345 13.36 3.88 33.41
CA VAL A 345 13.79 2.54 32.98
C VAL A 345 15.28 2.46 32.70
N TYR A 346 15.84 3.57 32.18
CA TYR A 346 17.25 3.70 31.75
C TYR A 346 17.89 4.95 32.36
N PRO A 347 18.16 5.00 33.66
CA PRO A 347 18.57 6.23 34.38
C PRO A 347 19.91 6.80 33.92
N GLU A 348 20.79 5.96 33.40
CA GLU A 348 22.13 6.39 32.94
C GLU A 348 22.13 6.89 31.48
N SER A 349 20.97 6.86 30.80
CA SER A 349 20.89 7.27 29.40
C SER A 349 20.40 8.72 29.26
N THR A 350 20.82 9.35 28.19
CA THR A 350 20.28 10.64 27.75
C THR A 350 19.06 10.42 26.86
N VAL A 351 18.09 11.34 26.92
CA VAL A 351 16.90 11.28 26.07
C VAL A 351 16.82 12.55 25.21
N LYS A 352 16.54 12.41 23.93
CA LYS A 352 16.22 13.51 23.02
C LYS A 352 14.78 13.36 22.51
N ASN A 353 14.11 14.50 22.33
CA ASN A 353 12.71 14.55 21.89
C ASN A 353 12.59 15.26 20.54
N TYR A 354 11.79 14.68 19.64
CA TYR A 354 11.52 15.22 18.32
C TYR A 354 10.03 15.20 17.98
N PHE A 355 9.58 16.28 17.33
CA PHE A 355 8.36 16.28 16.52
C PHE A 355 8.74 16.18 15.05
N ILE A 356 8.07 15.30 14.29
CA ILE A 356 8.21 15.24 12.83
C ILE A 356 6.89 15.63 12.18
N PHE A 357 6.96 16.70 11.36
CA PHE A 357 5.84 17.26 10.61
C PHE A 357 5.96 16.97 9.11
N PRO A 358 4.84 16.85 8.37
CA PRO A 358 4.86 16.84 6.92
C PRO A 358 5.16 18.25 6.40
N GLY A 359 6.16 18.39 5.55
CA GLY A 359 6.54 19.67 4.95
C GLY A 359 7.97 19.69 4.45
N GLU A 360 8.33 20.70 3.67
CA GLU A 360 9.68 20.88 3.15
C GLU A 360 10.42 22.01 3.87
N LYS A 361 9.65 23.04 4.26
CA LYS A 361 10.22 24.24 4.90
C LYS A 361 10.12 24.10 6.41
N GLN A 362 11.26 24.19 7.08
CA GLN A 362 11.30 24.26 8.54
C GLN A 362 10.76 25.63 9.00
N VAL A 363 9.71 25.59 9.82
CA VAL A 363 9.08 26.78 10.40
C VAL A 363 9.48 26.93 11.87
N PHE A 364 9.30 25.89 12.66
CA PHE A 364 9.76 25.84 14.04
C PHE A 364 11.07 25.06 14.12
N ALA A 365 12.05 25.57 14.86
CA ALA A 365 13.28 24.86 15.15
C ALA A 365 13.08 23.89 16.33
N LYS A 366 12.47 24.38 17.42
CA LYS A 366 12.23 23.61 18.63
C LYS A 366 11.08 24.19 19.46
N ALA A 367 10.53 23.39 20.36
CA ALA A 367 9.64 23.79 21.43
C ALA A 367 10.32 23.55 22.77
N PHE A 368 10.16 24.45 23.73
CA PHE A 368 10.72 24.35 25.07
C PHE A 368 9.84 25.07 26.10
N MET A 369 9.98 24.70 27.35
CA MET A 369 9.36 25.40 28.46
C MET A 369 10.22 26.61 28.86
N ALA A 370 9.58 27.77 29.05
CA ALA A 370 10.28 29.01 29.37
C ALA A 370 9.70 29.68 30.60
N ASN A 371 10.55 30.44 31.31
CA ASN A 371 10.13 31.35 32.35
C ASN A 371 9.27 32.46 31.74
N ARG A 372 8.23 32.86 32.47
CA ARG A 372 7.27 33.85 31.97
C ARG A 372 7.85 35.28 31.91
N MET A 373 8.86 35.56 32.70
CA MET A 373 9.40 36.91 32.85
C MET A 373 10.39 37.28 31.76
N ASP A 374 11.30 36.38 31.42
CA ASP A 374 12.44 36.60 30.53
C ASP A 374 12.54 35.63 29.36
N TYR A 375 11.55 34.71 29.23
CA TYR A 375 11.53 33.67 28.22
C TYR A 375 12.78 32.76 28.23
N SER A 376 13.56 32.74 29.29
CA SER A 376 14.69 31.82 29.44
C SER A 376 14.22 30.37 29.52
N PRO A 377 14.92 29.41 28.89
CA PRO A 377 14.56 27.99 28.99
C PRO A 377 14.61 27.49 30.43
N VAL A 378 13.63 26.67 30.81
CA VAL A 378 13.60 25.97 32.09
C VAL A 378 14.26 24.60 31.90
N SER A 379 15.41 24.41 32.55
CA SER A 379 16.28 23.22 32.39
C SER A 379 15.65 21.90 32.78
N ASP A 380 14.62 21.92 33.62
CA ASP A 380 13.92 20.72 34.10
C ASP A 380 13.04 20.05 33.02
N TYR A 381 12.83 20.72 31.90
CA TYR A 381 12.10 20.20 30.74
C TYR A 381 13.04 20.11 29.55
N ALA A 382 13.15 18.93 28.96
CA ALA A 382 13.91 18.78 27.75
C ALA A 382 13.31 19.59 26.58
N GLU A 383 14.17 20.07 25.72
CA GLU A 383 13.75 20.70 24.47
C GLU A 383 13.22 19.62 23.50
N ILE A 384 12.23 19.98 22.70
CA ILE A 384 11.67 19.11 21.66
C ILE A 384 12.03 19.74 20.32
N GLU A 385 12.94 19.11 19.59
CA GLU A 385 13.33 19.56 18.26
C GLU A 385 12.23 19.31 17.24
N CYS A 386 12.05 20.23 16.28
CA CYS A 386 11.07 20.13 15.22
C CYS A 386 11.77 19.81 13.90
N ILE A 387 11.31 18.75 13.22
CA ILE A 387 11.81 18.35 11.90
C ILE A 387 10.64 18.36 10.92
N TYR A 388 10.89 18.84 9.71
CA TYR A 388 9.92 18.80 8.61
C TYR A 388 10.46 17.86 7.53
N VAL A 389 9.60 16.95 7.05
CA VAL A 389 9.97 15.94 6.06
C VAL A 389 8.93 15.93 4.94
N ASN A 390 9.41 15.93 3.70
CA ASN A 390 8.53 15.86 2.53
C ASN A 390 7.74 14.54 2.53
N PRO A 391 6.39 14.57 2.56
CA PRO A 391 5.58 13.37 2.55
C PRO A 391 5.82 12.46 1.35
N SER A 392 6.17 13.05 0.19
CA SER A 392 6.47 12.27 -1.02
C SER A 392 7.76 11.44 -0.86
N ASP A 393 8.76 11.97 -0.16
CA ASP A 393 10.02 11.23 0.09
C ASP A 393 9.80 10.09 1.07
N VAL A 394 9.04 10.32 2.15
CA VAL A 394 8.67 9.27 3.11
C VAL A 394 7.87 8.16 2.42
N THR A 395 6.84 8.54 1.65
CA THR A 395 5.99 7.59 0.92
C THR A 395 6.79 6.80 -0.11
N ARG A 396 7.70 7.45 -0.84
CA ARG A 396 8.58 6.82 -1.82
C ARG A 396 9.57 5.85 -1.17
N ALA A 397 10.24 6.26 -0.11
CA ALA A 397 11.18 5.41 0.63
C ALA A 397 10.46 4.19 1.20
N TYR A 398 9.33 4.40 1.89
CA TYR A 398 8.52 3.33 2.43
C TYR A 398 8.06 2.36 1.33
N SER A 399 7.50 2.87 0.22
CA SER A 399 7.00 2.02 -0.88
C SER A 399 8.05 1.11 -1.49
N LYS A 400 9.32 1.51 -1.44
CA LYS A 400 10.49 0.77 -1.95
C LYS A 400 11.20 -0.07 -0.87
N GLY A 401 10.82 0.05 0.40
CA GLY A 401 11.52 -0.60 1.50
C GLY A 401 12.88 -0.01 1.84
N LEU A 402 13.09 1.27 1.50
CA LEU A 402 14.33 1.99 1.74
C LEU A 402 14.26 2.77 3.05
N LYS A 403 15.42 3.05 3.62
CA LYS A 403 15.57 3.97 4.75
C LYS A 403 15.78 5.41 4.25
N LEU A 404 15.41 6.37 5.09
CA LEU A 404 15.72 7.80 4.90
C LEU A 404 16.98 8.10 5.70
N GLU A 405 18.14 7.86 5.10
CA GLU A 405 19.45 8.04 5.75
C GLU A 405 19.63 9.43 6.34
N PRO A 406 19.37 10.56 5.62
CA PRO A 406 19.59 11.90 6.20
C PRO A 406 18.72 12.18 7.43
N LEU A 407 17.48 11.64 7.47
CA LEU A 407 16.61 11.75 8.64
C LEU A 407 17.13 10.88 9.79
N SER A 408 17.53 9.65 9.48
CA SER A 408 18.05 8.70 10.46
C SER A 408 19.35 9.20 11.10
N GLU A 409 20.27 9.76 10.33
CA GLU A 409 21.50 10.39 10.81
C GLU A 409 21.20 11.58 11.74
N LYS A 410 20.29 12.48 11.33
CA LYS A 410 19.89 13.62 12.16
C LYS A 410 19.30 13.22 13.50
N LEU A 411 18.49 12.16 13.55
CA LEU A 411 17.88 11.64 14.77
C LEU A 411 18.90 10.90 15.66
N ASN A 412 19.95 10.35 15.07
CA ASN A 412 21.03 9.65 15.77
C ASN A 412 22.24 10.55 16.10
N SER A 413 22.25 11.78 15.61
CA SER A 413 23.32 12.76 15.92
C SER A 413 23.21 13.34 17.32
#